data_4a07523dde15ebab1cfbd6c5ede7f448
#
_entry.id   4a07523dde15ebab1cfbd6c5ede7f448
#
_cell.length_a   1.000
_cell.length_b   1.000
_cell.length_c   1.000
_cell.angle_alpha   90.00
_cell.angle_beta   90.00
_cell.angle_gamma   90.00
#
_symmetry.space_group_name_H-M   'P 1'
#
loop_
_entity.id
_entity.type
_entity.pdbx_description
1 polymer ?
#
loop_
_entity_poly.entity_id
_entity_poly.type
_entity_poly.pdbx_seq_one_letter_code
_entity_poly.pdbx_strand_id
1 'polypeptide(L)'
;MRQVTRFCLASLVLLSLCVLCTGSLAQEAQPLQLVQTIPMPNVKGRIDHMDVDVKGQRLFVAGLENGSVEVVDLKAGKWVKSISGFQKPQGIAYVAALDKLFVASADDAMVRVYRGQSLDLLDSIQLEPGPNRVAYDSHRKLIYVGYDGKNASKDHGEVAIIEAKRDMHLADIGVGGHPAELLLTRSGKTLYAFLPVAGKIQVIDVRKRQLGPAWQVSSQRPGDGALDESTQRLVIGTRSPPQMVALDALTGKEMANLPTMEGMDGVYFDATHKRVYVSGGRGFDVGYVFAYQQKDADHYKLLGKIPTRPGAGTSFWSPQLNRYFVAAPAHNAEDAAILVFEPVP
;
A
#
# COMPACT_ATOMS: atom_id res chain seq x y z
N MET A 1 -2.55 64.00 80.27
CA MET A 1 -1.22 64.00 79.59
C MET A 1 -0.93 62.62 79.00
N ARG A 2 -0.50 62.60 77.82
CA ARG A 2 -0.11 61.56 76.85
C ARG A 2 -1.14 61.28 75.78
N GLN A 3 -0.94 61.87 74.62
CA GLN A 3 -1.52 61.57 73.34
C GLN A 3 -0.99 60.25 72.86
N VAL A 4 -1.86 59.43 72.28
CA VAL A 4 -1.48 58.26 71.55
C VAL A 4 -1.94 58.44 70.09
N THR A 5 -0.96 58.60 69.21
CA THR A 5 -1.10 58.80 67.79
C THR A 5 -1.42 57.48 67.16
N ARG A 6 -2.51 57.36 66.40
CA ARG A 6 -2.89 56.17 65.56
C ARG A 6 -2.30 56.36 64.18
N PHE A 7 -1.41 55.41 63.75
CA PHE A 7 -0.96 55.27 62.40
C PHE A 7 -1.93 54.37 61.67
N CYS A 8 -2.54 54.87 60.62
CA CYS A 8 -3.23 54.08 59.65
C CYS A 8 -2.26 53.53 58.57
N LEU A 9 -2.05 52.20 58.52
CA LEU A 9 -1.37 51.57 57.44
C LEU A 9 -2.41 51.28 56.31
N ALA A 10 -2.25 51.93 55.21
CA ALA A 10 -2.96 51.61 53.99
C ALA A 10 -2.21 50.50 53.23
N SER A 11 -2.77 49.29 53.22
CA SER A 11 -2.23 48.18 52.40
C SER A 11 -2.70 48.29 50.99
N LEU A 12 -1.79 48.58 50.05
CA LEU A 12 -2.01 48.53 48.61
C LEU A 12 -1.92 47.07 48.18
N VAL A 13 -3.05 46.47 47.78
CA VAL A 13 -3.09 45.16 47.13
C VAL A 13 -2.90 45.35 45.63
N LEU A 14 -1.70 45.05 45.12
CA LEU A 14 -1.45 44.95 43.68
C LEU A 14 -2.04 43.63 43.17
N LEU A 15 -3.15 43.71 42.45
CA LEU A 15 -3.73 42.58 41.68
C LEU A 15 -2.90 42.40 40.40
N SER A 16 -1.98 41.42 40.39
CA SER A 16 -1.22 41.05 39.22
C SER A 16 -2.11 40.18 38.29
N LEU A 17 -2.62 40.77 37.22
CA LEU A 17 -3.41 40.09 36.19
C LEU A 17 -2.43 39.28 35.31
N CYS A 18 -2.19 37.99 35.66
CA CYS A 18 -1.55 37.05 34.74
C CYS A 18 -2.50 36.71 33.57
N VAL A 19 -2.33 37.38 32.45
CA VAL A 19 -2.93 36.98 31.20
C VAL A 19 -2.23 35.71 30.74
N LEU A 20 -2.84 34.55 31.01
CA LEU A 20 -2.46 33.28 30.44
C LEU A 20 -2.81 33.34 28.95
N CYS A 21 -1.86 33.72 28.11
CA CYS A 21 -1.92 33.44 26.66
C CYS A 21 -1.87 31.92 26.47
N THR A 22 -3.02 31.28 26.48
CA THR A 22 -3.15 29.94 25.95
C THR A 22 -3.00 30.05 24.43
N GLY A 23 -1.75 30.00 23.96
CA GLY A 23 -1.46 29.79 22.55
C GLY A 23 -2.07 28.44 22.16
N SER A 24 -3.22 28.48 21.50
CA SER A 24 -3.75 27.32 20.81
C SER A 24 -2.71 26.96 19.76
N LEU A 25 -1.88 25.95 20.05
CA LEU A 25 -1.09 25.29 19.01
C LEU A 25 -2.12 24.74 18.04
N ALA A 26 -2.30 25.42 16.92
CA ALA A 26 -3.08 24.89 15.82
C ALA A 26 -2.45 23.52 15.49
N GLN A 27 -3.12 22.46 15.85
CA GLN A 27 -2.72 21.11 15.49
C GLN A 27 -2.71 21.10 13.96
N GLU A 28 -1.53 21.00 13.34
CA GLU A 28 -1.43 20.89 11.89
C GLU A 28 -2.38 19.81 11.43
N ALA A 29 -3.26 20.12 10.50
CA ALA A 29 -4.26 19.18 10.01
C ALA A 29 -3.54 17.93 9.48
N GLN A 30 -3.89 16.78 10.01
CA GLN A 30 -3.31 15.51 9.54
C GLN A 30 -3.64 15.33 8.05
N PRO A 31 -2.69 14.91 7.22
CA PRO A 31 -2.91 14.77 5.77
C PRO A 31 -3.91 13.69 5.37
N LEU A 32 -4.23 12.77 6.28
CA LEU A 32 -5.26 11.75 6.16
C LEU A 32 -6.13 11.76 7.43
N GLN A 33 -7.44 11.68 7.26
CA GLN A 33 -8.41 11.55 8.34
C GLN A 33 -9.04 10.16 8.31
N LEU A 34 -9.01 9.45 9.45
CA LEU A 34 -9.76 8.20 9.62
C LEU A 34 -11.27 8.51 9.62
N VAL A 35 -11.98 7.99 8.63
CA VAL A 35 -13.42 8.22 8.47
C VAL A 35 -14.25 7.00 8.82
N GLN A 36 -13.65 5.80 8.76
CA GLN A 36 -14.34 4.56 9.08
C GLN A 36 -13.38 3.46 9.49
N THR A 37 -13.82 2.60 10.39
CA THR A 37 -13.20 1.31 10.71
C THR A 37 -14.20 0.22 10.41
N ILE A 38 -13.85 -0.73 9.54
CA ILE A 38 -14.72 -1.84 9.14
C ILE A 38 -14.15 -3.13 9.74
N PRO A 39 -14.74 -3.68 10.80
CA PRO A 39 -14.28 -4.92 11.41
C PRO A 39 -14.41 -6.12 10.47
N MET A 40 -13.45 -7.02 10.54
CA MET A 40 -13.44 -8.32 9.87
C MET A 40 -13.27 -9.41 10.93
N PRO A 41 -14.34 -9.74 11.67
CA PRO A 41 -14.26 -10.74 12.74
C PRO A 41 -13.85 -12.10 12.18
N ASN A 42 -13.06 -12.83 12.97
CA ASN A 42 -12.51 -14.16 12.61
C ASN A 42 -11.43 -14.18 11.52
N VAL A 43 -11.05 -13.04 10.94
CA VAL A 43 -9.88 -12.94 10.06
C VAL A 43 -8.62 -12.87 10.93
N LYS A 44 -7.69 -13.81 10.73
CA LYS A 44 -6.51 -13.95 11.57
C LYS A 44 -5.23 -13.79 10.76
N GLY A 45 -4.18 -13.41 11.48
CA GLY A 45 -2.84 -13.32 10.95
C GLY A 45 -2.65 -12.20 9.93
N ARG A 46 -1.64 -12.33 9.11
CA ARG A 46 -1.24 -11.32 8.14
C ARG A 46 -2.29 -11.14 7.04
N ILE A 47 -2.56 -9.88 6.70
CA ILE A 47 -3.36 -9.46 5.56
C ILE A 47 -2.39 -8.91 4.50
N ASP A 48 -2.66 -9.21 3.23
CA ASP A 48 -1.84 -8.77 2.10
C ASP A 48 -2.64 -7.86 1.15
N HIS A 49 -2.35 -7.92 -0.15
CA HIS A 49 -2.84 -6.94 -1.11
C HIS A 49 -4.38 -6.84 -1.20
N MET A 50 -4.81 -5.72 -1.73
CA MET A 50 -6.22 -5.39 -1.90
C MET A 50 -6.47 -4.86 -3.31
N ASP A 51 -7.72 -4.98 -3.78
CA ASP A 51 -8.22 -4.27 -4.96
C ASP A 51 -9.71 -3.98 -4.80
N VAL A 52 -10.25 -3.07 -5.63
CA VAL A 52 -11.58 -2.50 -5.45
C VAL A 52 -12.45 -2.61 -6.70
N ASP A 53 -13.68 -3.09 -6.51
CA ASP A 53 -14.78 -2.87 -7.44
C ASP A 53 -15.41 -1.50 -7.14
N VAL A 54 -14.95 -0.48 -7.85
CA VAL A 54 -15.42 0.90 -7.66
C VAL A 54 -16.93 1.05 -7.90
N LYS A 55 -17.45 0.38 -8.93
CA LYS A 55 -18.87 0.46 -9.29
C LYS A 55 -19.75 -0.30 -8.29
N GLY A 56 -19.32 -1.48 -7.89
CA GLY A 56 -20.03 -2.29 -6.88
C GLY A 56 -19.77 -1.87 -5.45
N GLN A 57 -18.87 -0.90 -5.21
CA GLN A 57 -18.46 -0.44 -3.88
C GLN A 57 -17.99 -1.60 -2.99
N ARG A 58 -17.14 -2.49 -3.54
CA ARG A 58 -16.61 -3.64 -2.81
C ARG A 58 -15.09 -3.62 -2.78
N LEU A 59 -14.51 -3.84 -1.62
CA LEU A 59 -13.07 -4.06 -1.47
C LEU A 59 -12.81 -5.57 -1.33
N PHE A 60 -11.85 -6.07 -2.09
CA PHE A 60 -11.34 -7.43 -1.99
C PHE A 60 -10.00 -7.40 -1.26
N VAL A 61 -9.83 -8.25 -0.26
CA VAL A 61 -8.69 -8.22 0.67
C VAL A 61 -8.09 -9.62 0.81
N ALA A 62 -6.82 -9.78 0.54
CA ALA A 62 -6.14 -11.06 0.72
C ALA A 62 -5.82 -11.31 2.21
N GLY A 63 -6.56 -12.19 2.86
CA GLY A 63 -6.26 -12.71 4.19
C GLY A 63 -5.19 -13.80 4.10
N LEU A 64 -3.92 -13.40 3.93
CA LEU A 64 -2.82 -14.29 3.60
C LEU A 64 -2.72 -15.50 4.54
N GLU A 65 -2.60 -15.25 5.84
CA GLU A 65 -2.49 -16.33 6.84
C GLU A 65 -3.85 -16.91 7.23
N ASN A 66 -4.95 -16.21 6.90
CA ASN A 66 -6.31 -16.73 7.05
C ASN A 66 -6.69 -17.71 5.93
N GLY A 67 -5.94 -17.73 4.83
CA GLY A 67 -6.21 -18.60 3.68
C GLY A 67 -7.49 -18.23 2.93
N SER A 68 -7.83 -16.95 2.87
CA SER A 68 -9.10 -16.46 2.36
C SER A 68 -8.96 -15.13 1.61
N VAL A 69 -9.96 -14.80 0.80
CA VAL A 69 -10.17 -13.45 0.29
C VAL A 69 -11.43 -12.89 0.94
N GLU A 70 -11.27 -11.77 1.60
CA GLU A 70 -12.36 -11.08 2.30
C GLU A 70 -13.05 -10.09 1.37
N VAL A 71 -14.35 -10.02 1.44
CA VAL A 71 -15.18 -9.08 0.67
C VAL A 71 -15.82 -8.10 1.63
N VAL A 72 -15.52 -6.83 1.43
CA VAL A 72 -16.05 -5.72 2.23
C VAL A 72 -16.97 -4.87 1.37
N ASP A 73 -18.21 -4.68 1.82
CA ASP A 73 -19.15 -3.71 1.25
C ASP A 73 -18.81 -2.32 1.80
N LEU A 74 -18.23 -1.48 0.96
CA LEU A 74 -17.79 -0.13 1.32
C LEU A 74 -18.96 0.83 1.53
N LYS A 75 -20.10 0.61 0.84
CA LYS A 75 -21.31 1.42 1.01
C LYS A 75 -21.99 1.14 2.34
N ALA A 76 -22.11 -0.14 2.70
CA ALA A 76 -22.67 -0.54 3.98
C ALA A 76 -21.66 -0.44 5.13
N GLY A 77 -20.37 -0.31 4.84
CA GLY A 77 -19.30 -0.30 5.83
C GLY A 77 -19.19 -1.62 6.58
N LYS A 78 -19.30 -2.75 5.89
CA LYS A 78 -19.37 -4.07 6.51
C LYS A 78 -18.55 -5.10 5.74
N TRP A 79 -17.90 -5.99 6.48
CA TRP A 79 -17.43 -7.27 5.96
C TRP A 79 -18.62 -8.16 5.67
N VAL A 80 -18.70 -8.73 4.47
CA VAL A 80 -19.91 -9.44 4.00
C VAL A 80 -19.66 -10.89 3.62
N LYS A 81 -18.43 -11.26 3.25
CA LYS A 81 -18.12 -12.63 2.82
C LYS A 81 -16.63 -12.92 2.95
N SER A 82 -16.31 -14.18 3.21
CA SER A 82 -14.98 -14.76 3.07
C SER A 82 -15.03 -15.86 2.01
N ILE A 83 -14.09 -15.83 1.07
CA ILE A 83 -13.86 -16.89 0.10
C ILE A 83 -12.65 -17.66 0.61
N SER A 84 -12.86 -18.88 1.11
CA SER A 84 -11.82 -19.71 1.70
C SER A 84 -11.19 -20.68 0.69
N GLY A 85 -10.16 -21.43 1.14
CA GLY A 85 -9.53 -22.50 0.37
C GLY A 85 -8.28 -22.08 -0.40
N PHE A 86 -7.70 -20.93 -0.07
CA PHE A 86 -6.40 -20.50 -0.58
C PHE A 86 -5.26 -20.97 0.32
N GLN A 87 -4.08 -21.13 -0.27
CA GLN A 87 -2.84 -21.35 0.46
C GLN A 87 -1.94 -20.11 0.27
N LYS A 88 -2.02 -19.15 1.21
CA LYS A 88 -1.39 -17.84 1.17
C LYS A 88 -1.82 -16.99 -0.03
N PRO A 89 -3.08 -16.52 -0.10
CA PRO A 89 -3.48 -15.55 -1.11
C PRO A 89 -2.72 -14.25 -0.89
N GLN A 90 -2.16 -13.68 -1.96
CA GLN A 90 -1.36 -12.46 -1.91
C GLN A 90 -1.92 -11.40 -2.86
N GLY A 91 -1.60 -11.47 -4.16
CA GLY A 91 -2.02 -10.50 -5.15
C GLY A 91 -3.47 -10.65 -5.54
N ILE A 92 -4.17 -9.54 -5.69
CA ILE A 92 -5.55 -9.46 -6.15
C ILE A 92 -5.63 -8.46 -7.30
N ALA A 93 -6.41 -8.78 -8.34
CA ALA A 93 -6.80 -7.83 -9.36
C ALA A 93 -8.26 -8.04 -9.77
N TYR A 94 -9.09 -7.02 -9.61
CA TYR A 94 -10.46 -7.01 -10.10
C TYR A 94 -10.54 -6.34 -11.48
N VAL A 95 -10.91 -7.11 -12.49
CA VAL A 95 -11.05 -6.65 -13.87
C VAL A 95 -12.52 -6.35 -14.15
N ALA A 96 -12.93 -5.13 -13.84
CA ALA A 96 -14.33 -4.70 -13.96
C ALA A 96 -14.93 -4.91 -15.35
N ALA A 97 -14.14 -4.70 -16.42
CA ALA A 97 -14.60 -4.89 -17.81
C ALA A 97 -14.93 -6.35 -18.17
N LEU A 98 -14.46 -7.32 -17.39
CA LEU A 98 -14.70 -8.75 -17.57
C LEU A 98 -15.53 -9.35 -16.43
N ASP A 99 -15.82 -8.58 -15.40
CA ASP A 99 -16.38 -9.03 -14.13
C ASP A 99 -15.61 -10.23 -13.56
N LYS A 100 -14.27 -10.11 -13.52
CA LYS A 100 -13.38 -11.17 -13.03
C LYS A 100 -12.49 -10.70 -11.92
N LEU A 101 -12.33 -11.52 -10.90
CA LEU A 101 -11.42 -11.35 -9.79
C LEU A 101 -10.31 -12.40 -9.89
N PHE A 102 -9.07 -11.95 -10.12
CA PHE A 102 -7.88 -12.79 -10.16
C PHE A 102 -7.20 -12.75 -8.80
N VAL A 103 -6.89 -13.91 -8.25
CA VAL A 103 -6.24 -14.06 -6.94
C VAL A 103 -5.02 -14.97 -7.07
N ALA A 104 -3.84 -14.42 -6.83
CA ALA A 104 -2.61 -15.20 -6.75
C ALA A 104 -2.49 -15.86 -5.37
N SER A 105 -2.22 -17.16 -5.35
CA SER A 105 -2.11 -17.98 -4.13
C SER A 105 -0.77 -18.70 -4.14
N ALA A 106 0.12 -18.32 -3.20
CA ALA A 106 1.55 -18.60 -3.32
C ALA A 106 1.92 -20.06 -3.09
N ASP A 107 1.39 -20.69 -2.02
CA ASP A 107 1.85 -22.02 -1.60
C ASP A 107 1.20 -23.17 -2.40
N ASP A 108 0.08 -22.92 -3.07
CA ASP A 108 -0.54 -23.89 -3.99
C ASP A 108 -0.27 -23.59 -5.47
N ALA A 109 0.56 -22.60 -5.75
CA ALA A 109 1.04 -22.22 -7.08
C ALA A 109 -0.10 -21.93 -8.08
N MET A 110 -1.19 -21.33 -7.62
CA MET A 110 -2.38 -21.06 -8.42
C MET A 110 -2.65 -19.57 -8.59
N VAL A 111 -3.23 -19.24 -9.75
CA VAL A 111 -4.03 -18.03 -9.91
C VAL A 111 -5.48 -18.43 -10.10
N ARG A 112 -6.32 -18.19 -9.09
CA ARG A 112 -7.74 -18.49 -9.15
C ARG A 112 -8.52 -17.32 -9.71
N VAL A 113 -9.49 -17.63 -10.57
CA VAL A 113 -10.33 -16.64 -11.24
C VAL A 113 -11.76 -16.83 -10.79
N TYR A 114 -12.34 -15.79 -10.23
CA TYR A 114 -13.73 -15.78 -9.78
C TYR A 114 -14.56 -14.82 -10.62
N ARG A 115 -15.85 -15.10 -10.76
CA ARG A 115 -16.81 -14.10 -11.24
C ARG A 115 -16.93 -13.01 -10.18
N GLY A 116 -16.68 -11.78 -10.57
CA GLY A 116 -16.63 -10.68 -9.60
C GLY A 116 -17.96 -10.45 -8.88
N GLN A 117 -19.09 -10.58 -9.58
CA GLN A 117 -20.41 -10.31 -8.98
C GLN A 117 -20.88 -11.43 -8.06
N SER A 118 -20.87 -12.68 -8.51
CA SER A 118 -21.37 -13.84 -7.73
C SER A 118 -20.32 -14.46 -6.81
N LEU A 119 -19.04 -14.25 -7.10
CA LEU A 119 -17.89 -14.83 -6.42
C LEU A 119 -17.80 -16.36 -6.59
N ASP A 120 -18.33 -16.86 -7.72
CA ASP A 120 -18.17 -18.26 -8.12
C ASP A 120 -16.81 -18.45 -8.78
N LEU A 121 -16.16 -19.57 -8.48
CA LEU A 121 -14.91 -19.96 -9.12
C LEU A 121 -15.18 -20.24 -10.61
N LEU A 122 -14.46 -19.56 -11.48
CA LEU A 122 -14.53 -19.75 -12.94
C LEU A 122 -13.41 -20.66 -13.44
N ASP A 123 -12.19 -20.44 -12.96
CA ASP A 123 -11.00 -21.15 -13.40
C ASP A 123 -9.90 -21.15 -12.34
N SER A 124 -8.90 -22.03 -12.54
CA SER A 124 -7.69 -22.11 -11.72
C SER A 124 -6.49 -22.35 -12.63
N ILE A 125 -5.67 -21.33 -12.77
CA ILE A 125 -4.49 -21.33 -13.64
C ILE A 125 -3.30 -21.82 -12.85
N GLN A 126 -2.74 -22.98 -13.22
CA GLN A 126 -1.55 -23.52 -12.59
C GLN A 126 -0.33 -22.73 -13.05
N LEU A 127 0.46 -22.27 -12.10
CA LEU A 127 1.81 -21.75 -12.28
C LEU A 127 2.82 -22.65 -11.54
N GLU A 128 4.06 -22.17 -11.41
CA GLU A 128 5.03 -22.71 -10.46
C GLU A 128 4.89 -21.95 -9.11
N PRO A 129 5.58 -22.38 -8.03
CA PRO A 129 5.43 -21.78 -6.70
C PRO A 129 5.64 -20.27 -6.64
N GLY A 130 5.00 -19.65 -5.67
CA GLY A 130 5.19 -18.26 -5.28
C GLY A 130 4.41 -17.20 -6.04
N PRO A 131 3.22 -17.48 -6.68
CA PRO A 131 2.41 -16.39 -7.21
C PRO A 131 2.15 -15.32 -6.16
N ASN A 132 2.54 -14.08 -6.50
CA ASN A 132 2.51 -12.95 -5.59
C ASN A 132 1.72 -11.79 -6.20
N ARG A 133 2.37 -10.70 -6.58
CA ARG A 133 1.71 -9.52 -7.11
C ARG A 133 1.01 -9.78 -8.44
N VAL A 134 -0.17 -9.20 -8.60
CA VAL A 134 -0.97 -9.24 -9.84
C VAL A 134 -1.13 -7.83 -10.38
N ALA A 135 -0.80 -7.62 -11.66
CA ALA A 135 -1.01 -6.35 -12.35
C ALA A 135 -1.86 -6.56 -13.61
N TYR A 136 -2.83 -5.69 -13.86
CA TYR A 136 -3.71 -5.77 -15.02
C TYR A 136 -3.38 -4.71 -16.08
N ASP A 137 -3.15 -5.16 -17.31
CA ASP A 137 -3.03 -4.31 -18.50
C ASP A 137 -4.40 -4.16 -19.18
N SER A 138 -5.03 -3.03 -18.97
CA SER A 138 -6.35 -2.73 -19.55
C SER A 138 -6.32 -2.52 -21.06
N HIS A 139 -5.16 -2.19 -21.65
CA HIS A 139 -5.01 -2.01 -23.10
C HIS A 139 -4.95 -3.36 -23.84
N ARG A 140 -4.19 -4.32 -23.26
CA ARG A 140 -3.98 -5.63 -23.89
C ARG A 140 -4.89 -6.73 -23.34
N LYS A 141 -5.59 -6.43 -22.24
CA LYS A 141 -6.39 -7.42 -21.50
C LYS A 141 -5.55 -8.58 -20.99
N LEU A 142 -4.35 -8.24 -20.47
CA LEU A 142 -3.41 -9.19 -19.91
C LEU A 142 -3.29 -9.00 -18.41
N ILE A 143 -3.08 -10.09 -17.70
CA ILE A 143 -2.66 -10.13 -16.31
C ILE A 143 -1.18 -10.50 -16.28
N TYR A 144 -0.41 -9.78 -15.49
CA TYR A 144 0.98 -10.10 -15.14
C TYR A 144 1.02 -10.58 -13.71
N VAL A 145 1.68 -11.70 -13.46
CA VAL A 145 1.83 -12.27 -12.10
C VAL A 145 3.31 -12.53 -11.82
N GLY A 146 3.83 -11.91 -10.77
CA GLY A 146 5.17 -12.20 -10.27
C GLY A 146 5.19 -13.52 -9.51
N TYR A 147 6.17 -14.38 -9.74
CA TYR A 147 6.29 -15.66 -9.04
C TYR A 147 7.73 -16.21 -9.09
N ASP A 148 8.00 -17.28 -8.33
CA ASP A 148 9.35 -17.83 -8.22
C ASP A 148 9.81 -18.57 -9.50
N GLY A 149 8.87 -19.20 -10.22
CA GLY A 149 9.18 -20.00 -11.39
C GLY A 149 9.80 -21.37 -11.07
N LYS A 150 10.11 -22.14 -12.11
CA LYS A 150 10.63 -23.54 -11.99
C LYS A 150 11.96 -23.65 -11.28
N ASN A 151 12.80 -22.62 -11.39
CA ASN A 151 14.14 -22.61 -10.85
C ASN A 151 14.28 -21.59 -9.73
N ALA A 152 13.31 -21.56 -8.82
CA ALA A 152 13.24 -20.62 -7.72
C ALA A 152 14.58 -20.47 -6.99
N SER A 153 15.14 -19.26 -6.98
CA SER A 153 16.35 -18.90 -6.25
C SER A 153 16.39 -17.40 -6.01
N LYS A 154 17.35 -16.93 -5.23
CA LYS A 154 17.53 -15.47 -5.02
C LYS A 154 17.80 -14.70 -6.33
N ASP A 155 18.32 -15.36 -7.34
CA ASP A 155 18.70 -14.77 -8.63
C ASP A 155 17.77 -15.18 -9.78
N HIS A 156 16.65 -15.87 -9.48
CA HIS A 156 15.66 -16.30 -10.46
C HIS A 156 14.25 -16.07 -9.96
N GLY A 157 13.41 -15.64 -10.86
CA GLY A 157 11.99 -15.49 -10.73
C GLY A 157 11.40 -15.20 -12.11
N GLU A 158 10.10 -15.19 -12.22
CA GLU A 158 9.40 -15.04 -13.49
C GLU A 158 8.21 -14.10 -13.36
N VAL A 159 7.79 -13.52 -14.48
CA VAL A 159 6.52 -12.80 -14.60
C VAL A 159 5.65 -13.57 -15.62
N ALA A 160 4.61 -14.23 -15.12
CA ALA A 160 3.63 -14.89 -15.97
C ALA A 160 2.77 -13.86 -16.71
N ILE A 161 2.43 -14.17 -17.95
CA ILE A 161 1.51 -13.42 -18.80
C ILE A 161 0.26 -14.28 -19.02
N ILE A 162 -0.88 -13.79 -18.53
CA ILE A 162 -2.16 -14.48 -18.62
C ILE A 162 -3.13 -13.63 -19.45
N GLU A 163 -3.83 -14.24 -20.40
CA GLU A 163 -4.93 -13.57 -21.11
C GLU A 163 -6.17 -13.55 -20.23
N ALA A 164 -6.59 -12.34 -19.81
CA ALA A 164 -7.66 -12.17 -18.83
C ALA A 164 -9.05 -12.62 -19.30
N LYS A 165 -9.31 -12.66 -20.62
CA LYS A 165 -10.62 -13.04 -21.16
C LYS A 165 -10.84 -14.56 -21.12
N ARG A 166 -9.82 -15.33 -21.51
CA ARG A 166 -9.88 -16.80 -21.62
C ARG A 166 -9.20 -17.53 -20.48
N ASP A 167 -8.63 -16.80 -19.52
CA ASP A 167 -7.91 -17.33 -18.35
C ASP A 167 -6.72 -18.23 -18.75
N MET A 168 -6.04 -17.86 -19.84
CA MET A 168 -4.97 -18.66 -20.42
C MET A 168 -3.60 -18.13 -20.06
N HIS A 169 -2.75 -18.97 -19.47
CA HIS A 169 -1.32 -18.71 -19.34
C HIS A 169 -0.67 -18.74 -20.74
N LEU A 170 -0.05 -17.64 -21.15
CA LEU A 170 0.48 -17.48 -22.49
C LEU A 170 2.00 -17.66 -22.56
N ALA A 171 2.71 -17.12 -21.57
CA ALA A 171 4.18 -17.08 -21.57
C ALA A 171 4.70 -16.59 -20.22
N ASP A 172 6.02 -16.69 -20.05
CA ASP A 172 6.75 -16.18 -18.91
C ASP A 172 7.89 -15.27 -19.36
N ILE A 173 8.24 -14.30 -18.53
CA ILE A 173 9.42 -13.46 -18.67
C ILE A 173 10.31 -13.74 -17.46
N GLY A 174 11.46 -14.39 -17.69
CA GLY A 174 12.45 -14.62 -16.63
C GLY A 174 13.05 -13.30 -16.15
N VAL A 175 13.12 -13.13 -14.83
CA VAL A 175 13.74 -11.99 -14.16
C VAL A 175 14.75 -12.46 -13.12
N GLY A 176 15.64 -11.58 -12.71
CA GLY A 176 16.73 -11.96 -11.83
C GLY A 176 16.39 -11.90 -10.35
N GLY A 177 15.37 -12.64 -9.91
CA GLY A 177 14.92 -12.75 -8.53
C GLY A 177 13.39 -12.77 -8.42
N HIS A 178 12.84 -13.14 -7.24
CA HIS A 178 11.41 -13.14 -6.98
C HIS A 178 10.80 -11.73 -7.11
N PRO A 179 9.83 -11.51 -8.03
CA PRO A 179 9.17 -10.21 -8.18
C PRO A 179 8.04 -10.06 -7.15
N ALA A 180 8.33 -9.35 -6.07
CA ALA A 180 7.37 -9.11 -4.99
C ALA A 180 6.37 -7.98 -5.29
N GLU A 181 6.72 -7.07 -6.20
CA GLU A 181 5.86 -6.00 -6.68
C GLU A 181 5.97 -5.87 -8.20
N LEU A 182 4.86 -5.58 -8.84
CA LEU A 182 4.75 -5.32 -10.27
C LEU A 182 4.01 -4.01 -10.50
N LEU A 183 4.68 -3.01 -11.05
CA LEU A 183 4.10 -1.71 -11.36
C LEU A 183 4.07 -1.48 -12.87
N LEU A 184 2.88 -1.53 -13.45
CA LEU A 184 2.67 -1.29 -14.88
C LEU A 184 2.42 0.20 -15.14
N THR A 185 3.10 0.78 -16.12
CA THR A 185 2.79 2.13 -16.60
C THR A 185 1.36 2.19 -17.15
N ARG A 186 0.72 3.35 -17.04
CA ARG A 186 -0.64 3.57 -17.59
C ARG A 186 -0.73 3.27 -19.09
N SER A 187 0.35 3.53 -19.82
CA SER A 187 0.44 3.19 -21.25
C SER A 187 0.52 1.69 -21.55
N GLY A 188 0.72 0.86 -20.53
CA GLY A 188 0.96 -0.57 -20.64
C GLY A 188 2.24 -0.94 -21.42
N LYS A 189 3.23 -0.04 -21.52
CA LYS A 189 4.45 -0.31 -22.28
C LYS A 189 5.56 -0.88 -21.41
N THR A 190 5.65 -0.38 -20.20
CA THR A 190 6.73 -0.71 -19.27
C THR A 190 6.16 -1.30 -17.98
N LEU A 191 6.76 -2.38 -17.54
CA LEU A 191 6.50 -2.99 -16.24
C LEU A 191 7.77 -2.90 -15.42
N TYR A 192 7.67 -2.40 -14.20
CA TYR A 192 8.74 -2.42 -13.21
C TYR A 192 8.50 -3.61 -12.29
N ALA A 193 9.44 -4.55 -12.25
CA ALA A 193 9.43 -5.68 -11.34
C ALA A 193 10.42 -5.42 -10.19
N PHE A 194 9.91 -5.38 -8.98
CA PHE A 194 10.70 -5.13 -7.78
C PHE A 194 11.22 -6.46 -7.24
N LEU A 195 12.53 -6.57 -7.13
CA LEU A 195 13.24 -7.78 -6.75
C LEU A 195 13.94 -7.57 -5.39
N PRO A 196 13.21 -7.69 -4.27
CA PRO A 196 13.73 -7.29 -2.94
C PRO A 196 14.97 -8.04 -2.51
N VAL A 197 15.04 -9.35 -2.79
CA VAL A 197 16.20 -10.19 -2.42
C VAL A 197 17.41 -9.84 -3.26
N ALA A 198 17.20 -9.54 -4.55
CA ALA A 198 18.26 -9.10 -5.47
C ALA A 198 18.62 -7.62 -5.31
N GLY A 199 17.87 -6.85 -4.50
CA GLY A 199 18.12 -5.43 -4.21
C GLY A 199 17.96 -4.51 -5.42
N LYS A 200 17.12 -4.87 -6.40
CA LYS A 200 17.02 -4.13 -7.67
C LYS A 200 15.58 -4.03 -8.19
N ILE A 201 15.40 -3.13 -9.14
CA ILE A 201 14.17 -3.00 -9.95
C ILE A 201 14.53 -3.38 -11.38
N GLN A 202 13.86 -4.38 -11.94
CA GLN A 202 14.00 -4.79 -13.31
C GLN A 202 12.95 -4.09 -14.18
N VAL A 203 13.40 -3.36 -15.17
CA VAL A 203 12.53 -2.76 -16.19
C VAL A 203 12.23 -3.80 -17.26
N ILE A 204 10.96 -3.88 -17.69
CA ILE A 204 10.50 -4.84 -18.71
C ILE A 204 9.73 -4.08 -19.80
N ASP A 205 10.13 -4.23 -21.05
CA ASP A 205 9.29 -3.89 -22.20
C ASP A 205 8.29 -5.02 -22.42
N VAL A 206 7.07 -4.83 -21.97
CA VAL A 206 6.05 -5.89 -22.02
C VAL A 206 5.53 -6.17 -23.43
N ARG A 207 5.69 -5.24 -24.37
CA ARG A 207 5.33 -5.46 -25.78
C ARG A 207 6.29 -6.43 -26.46
N LYS A 208 7.57 -6.22 -26.19
CA LYS A 208 8.63 -7.07 -26.74
C LYS A 208 8.88 -8.32 -25.90
N ARG A 209 8.33 -8.37 -24.67
CA ARG A 209 8.64 -9.39 -23.64
C ARG A 209 10.14 -9.47 -23.38
N GLN A 210 10.79 -8.32 -23.28
CA GLN A 210 12.25 -8.20 -23.15
C GLN A 210 12.62 -7.43 -21.89
N LEU A 211 13.71 -7.86 -21.27
CA LEU A 211 14.31 -7.13 -20.17
C LEU A 211 14.95 -5.84 -20.69
N GLY A 212 14.67 -4.75 -20.02
CA GLY A 212 15.38 -3.49 -20.10
C GLY A 212 16.50 -3.41 -19.04
N PRO A 213 16.89 -2.19 -18.64
CA PRO A 213 17.89 -2.01 -17.60
C PRO A 213 17.39 -2.55 -16.25
N ALA A 214 18.33 -2.99 -15.41
CA ALA A 214 18.10 -3.29 -14.01
C ALA A 214 18.76 -2.19 -13.16
N TRP A 215 17.99 -1.60 -12.27
CA TRP A 215 18.44 -0.50 -11.42
C TRP A 215 18.76 -0.99 -10.02
N GLN A 216 19.99 -0.74 -9.58
CA GLN A 216 20.36 -0.92 -8.18
C GLN A 216 19.83 0.28 -7.38
N VAL A 217 19.32 0.03 -6.19
CA VAL A 217 18.85 1.05 -5.27
C VAL A 217 19.83 1.13 -4.10
N SER A 218 20.18 2.35 -3.67
CA SER A 218 21.17 2.56 -2.59
C SER A 218 20.71 1.93 -1.27
N SER A 219 19.42 1.95 -1.01
CA SER A 219 18.78 1.24 0.10
C SER A 219 18.27 -0.13 -0.36
N GLN A 220 18.56 -1.16 0.43
CA GLN A 220 18.27 -2.53 0.04
C GLN A 220 16.79 -2.91 0.23
N ARG A 221 16.37 -3.98 -0.46
CA ARG A 221 15.05 -4.60 -0.37
C ARG A 221 13.91 -3.65 -0.79
N PRO A 222 13.92 -3.16 -2.06
CA PRO A 222 12.78 -2.43 -2.61
C PRO A 222 11.52 -3.30 -2.52
N GLY A 223 10.48 -2.81 -1.84
CA GLY A 223 9.30 -3.62 -1.52
C GLY A 223 8.09 -3.28 -2.33
N ASP A 224 7.75 -2.01 -2.42
CA ASP A 224 6.53 -1.52 -3.07
C ASP A 224 6.81 -0.15 -3.70
N GLY A 225 5.96 0.30 -4.62
CA GLY A 225 6.17 1.57 -5.28
C GLY A 225 4.97 2.13 -6.02
N ALA A 226 5.08 3.41 -6.36
CA ALA A 226 4.10 4.17 -7.13
C ALA A 226 4.79 5.03 -8.18
N LEU A 227 4.14 5.19 -9.34
CA LEU A 227 4.65 6.00 -10.43
C LEU A 227 3.87 7.31 -10.56
N ASP A 228 4.57 8.42 -10.42
CA ASP A 228 4.08 9.72 -10.91
C ASP A 228 4.49 9.88 -12.38
N GLU A 229 3.57 9.55 -13.28
CA GLU A 229 3.84 9.67 -14.72
C GLU A 229 3.97 11.12 -15.19
N SER A 230 3.42 12.09 -14.45
CA SER A 230 3.46 13.49 -14.82
C SER A 230 4.87 14.10 -14.69
N THR A 231 5.61 13.65 -13.69
CA THR A 231 6.99 14.07 -13.43
C THR A 231 8.02 13.00 -13.76
N GLN A 232 7.58 11.82 -14.23
CA GLN A 232 8.42 10.65 -14.48
C GLN A 232 9.23 10.25 -13.23
N ARG A 233 8.56 10.18 -12.09
CA ARG A 233 9.18 9.72 -10.84
C ARG A 233 8.56 8.42 -10.37
N LEU A 234 9.43 7.42 -10.18
CA LEU A 234 9.11 6.16 -9.54
C LEU A 234 9.45 6.29 -8.06
N VAL A 235 8.44 6.41 -7.21
CA VAL A 235 8.63 6.45 -5.77
C VAL A 235 8.53 5.05 -5.22
N ILE A 236 9.54 4.64 -4.47
CA ILE A 236 9.65 3.29 -3.92
C ILE A 236 9.83 3.32 -2.41
N GLY A 237 9.34 2.29 -1.75
CA GLY A 237 9.68 2.01 -0.37
C GLY A 237 10.76 0.94 -0.28
N THR A 238 11.74 1.14 0.59
CA THR A 238 12.80 0.17 0.87
C THR A 238 12.78 -0.25 2.32
N ARG A 239 13.36 -1.42 2.63
CA ARG A 239 13.26 -2.00 3.98
C ARG A 239 14.56 -2.02 4.76
N SER A 240 15.70 -1.68 4.15
CA SER A 240 17.00 -1.81 4.80
C SER A 240 18.05 -0.81 4.26
N PRO A 241 18.18 0.36 4.85
CA PRO A 241 17.31 0.97 5.86
C PRO A 241 15.91 1.31 5.32
N PRO A 242 14.89 1.53 6.19
CA PRO A 242 13.56 1.89 5.74
C PRO A 242 13.54 3.33 5.21
N GLN A 243 13.30 3.47 3.91
CA GLN A 243 13.32 4.75 3.20
C GLN A 243 12.23 4.84 2.13
N MET A 244 11.77 6.03 1.89
CA MET A 244 11.04 6.42 0.69
C MET A 244 12.07 7.03 -0.26
N VAL A 245 12.27 6.41 -1.44
CA VAL A 245 13.23 6.83 -2.45
C VAL A 245 12.49 7.21 -3.73
N ALA A 246 12.79 8.36 -4.30
CA ALA A 246 12.27 8.76 -5.60
C ALA A 246 13.35 8.55 -6.66
N LEU A 247 13.01 7.80 -7.70
CA LEU A 247 13.89 7.53 -8.84
C LEU A 247 13.37 8.28 -10.08
N ASP A 248 14.27 8.67 -10.94
CA ASP A 248 13.91 9.00 -12.33
C ASP A 248 13.46 7.71 -13.03
N ALA A 249 12.24 7.68 -13.52
CA ALA A 249 11.60 6.48 -14.06
C ALA A 249 12.14 6.05 -15.44
N LEU A 250 13.01 6.83 -16.06
CA LEU A 250 13.66 6.51 -17.34
C LEU A 250 15.06 5.97 -17.15
N THR A 251 15.78 6.50 -16.16
CA THR A 251 17.21 6.21 -15.95
C THR A 251 17.50 5.37 -14.71
N GLY A 252 16.57 5.32 -13.76
CA GLY A 252 16.77 4.70 -12.45
C GLY A 252 17.64 5.51 -11.48
N LYS A 253 18.02 6.75 -11.85
CA LYS A 253 18.81 7.62 -10.98
C LYS A 253 17.99 8.03 -9.75
N GLU A 254 18.59 7.93 -8.57
CA GLU A 254 17.99 8.42 -7.34
C GLU A 254 17.99 9.95 -7.30
N MET A 255 16.82 10.53 -7.04
CA MET A 255 16.58 11.97 -7.01
C MET A 255 16.33 12.47 -5.59
N ALA A 256 15.65 11.67 -4.76
CA ALA A 256 15.38 11.99 -3.37
C ALA A 256 15.35 10.71 -2.51
N ASN A 257 15.65 10.89 -1.22
CA ASN A 257 15.65 9.82 -0.23
C ASN A 257 15.24 10.40 1.13
N LEU A 258 14.17 9.86 1.72
CA LEU A 258 13.65 10.30 3.01
C LEU A 258 13.38 9.10 3.92
N PRO A 259 13.61 9.25 5.23
CA PRO A 259 13.31 8.20 6.18
C PRO A 259 11.82 7.85 6.19
N THR A 260 11.50 6.56 6.29
CA THR A 260 10.14 6.07 6.56
C THR A 260 10.19 5.08 7.74
N MET A 261 9.12 4.28 7.91
CA MET A 261 9.11 3.31 9.00
C MET A 261 9.44 1.89 8.55
N GLU A 262 9.82 1.08 9.52
CA GLU A 262 10.05 -0.35 9.34
C GLU A 262 8.74 -1.10 9.02
N GLY A 263 8.89 -2.30 8.42
CA GLY A 263 7.74 -3.12 8.05
C GLY A 263 6.82 -2.48 7.01
N MET A 264 7.38 -1.62 6.13
CA MET A 264 6.60 -0.99 5.08
C MET A 264 6.14 -2.05 4.06
N ASP A 265 4.88 -1.88 3.60
CA ASP A 265 4.21 -2.81 2.69
C ASP A 265 3.10 -2.14 1.85
N GLY A 266 3.25 -0.85 1.59
CA GLY A 266 2.38 -0.09 0.71
C GLY A 266 2.96 1.28 0.41
N VAL A 267 3.07 1.62 -0.89
CA VAL A 267 3.50 2.94 -1.38
C VAL A 267 2.55 3.39 -2.48
N TYR A 268 1.95 4.57 -2.31
CA TYR A 268 0.99 5.10 -3.26
C TYR A 268 1.22 6.59 -3.52
N PHE A 269 0.93 7.01 -4.73
CA PHE A 269 0.96 8.42 -5.14
C PHE A 269 -0.46 8.94 -5.38
N ASP A 270 -0.83 9.94 -4.60
CA ASP A 270 -2.04 10.72 -4.79
C ASP A 270 -1.73 11.91 -5.70
N ALA A 271 -2.10 11.79 -6.96
CA ALA A 271 -1.84 12.81 -7.96
C ALA A 271 -2.65 14.10 -7.75
N THR A 272 -3.81 14.00 -7.07
CA THR A 272 -4.67 15.17 -6.80
C THR A 272 -4.03 16.08 -5.77
N HIS A 273 -3.52 15.55 -4.69
CA HIS A 273 -2.89 16.32 -3.62
C HIS A 273 -1.36 16.38 -3.75
N LYS A 274 -0.77 15.70 -4.76
CA LYS A 274 0.68 15.54 -4.94
C LYS A 274 1.33 14.99 -3.66
N ARG A 275 0.80 13.90 -3.15
CA ARG A 275 1.26 13.27 -1.91
C ARG A 275 1.68 11.82 -2.15
N VAL A 276 2.73 11.43 -1.46
CA VAL A 276 3.13 10.02 -1.34
C VAL A 276 2.68 9.51 0.02
N TYR A 277 1.98 8.38 0.04
CA TYR A 277 1.62 7.66 1.25
C TYR A 277 2.45 6.38 1.34
N VAL A 278 3.12 6.20 2.47
CA VAL A 278 3.88 4.98 2.78
C VAL A 278 3.34 4.38 4.06
N SER A 279 2.71 3.23 3.98
CA SER A 279 2.24 2.48 5.14
C SER A 279 3.29 1.48 5.62
N GLY A 280 3.37 1.30 6.92
CA GLY A 280 4.32 0.37 7.52
C GLY A 280 3.89 -0.02 8.95
N GLY A 281 4.59 -1.03 9.49
CA GLY A 281 4.28 -1.63 10.80
C GLY A 281 4.20 -3.15 10.75
N ARG A 282 4.34 -3.77 9.58
CA ARG A 282 4.32 -5.22 9.46
C ARG A 282 5.42 -5.87 10.31
N GLY A 283 5.01 -6.70 11.27
CA GLY A 283 5.92 -7.36 12.20
C GLY A 283 6.32 -6.49 13.41
N PHE A 284 5.65 -5.35 13.62
CA PHE A 284 5.89 -4.45 14.75
C PHE A 284 4.61 -4.16 15.53
N ASP A 285 4.74 -3.89 16.83
CA ASP A 285 3.62 -3.52 17.71
C ASP A 285 3.16 -2.06 17.52
N VAL A 286 3.43 -1.50 16.38
CA VAL A 286 3.02 -0.16 15.95
C VAL A 286 2.69 -0.17 14.46
N GLY A 287 1.91 0.80 14.00
CA GLY A 287 1.64 1.01 12.59
C GLY A 287 1.44 2.50 12.30
N TYR A 288 1.90 2.94 11.15
CA TYR A 288 1.75 4.32 10.69
C TYR A 288 1.58 4.38 9.18
N VAL A 289 0.96 5.47 8.73
CA VAL A 289 1.09 5.97 7.36
C VAL A 289 1.94 7.24 7.41
N PHE A 290 3.06 7.25 6.71
CA PHE A 290 3.86 8.45 6.48
C PHE A 290 3.33 9.13 5.23
N ALA A 291 2.96 10.40 5.33
CA ALA A 291 2.52 11.20 4.20
C ALA A 291 3.59 12.24 3.85
N TYR A 292 4.01 12.25 2.60
CA TYR A 292 4.99 13.21 2.08
C TYR A 292 4.35 14.09 1.03
N GLN A 293 4.55 15.40 1.12
CA GLN A 293 4.19 16.35 0.07
C GLN A 293 5.29 16.37 -0.99
N GLN A 294 4.94 16.08 -2.22
CA GLN A 294 5.78 16.40 -3.36
C GLN A 294 5.71 17.92 -3.61
N LYS A 295 6.83 18.61 -3.47
CA LYS A 295 6.95 20.05 -3.72
C LYS A 295 7.20 20.35 -5.20
N ASP A 296 8.05 19.54 -5.78
CA ASP A 296 8.32 19.44 -7.21
C ASP A 296 8.77 17.99 -7.52
N ALA A 297 9.26 17.73 -8.72
CA ALA A 297 9.65 16.38 -9.15
C ALA A 297 10.63 15.70 -8.19
N ASP A 298 11.57 16.46 -7.62
CA ASP A 298 12.72 15.93 -6.89
C ASP A 298 12.71 16.25 -5.39
N HIS A 299 11.77 17.10 -4.93
CA HIS A 299 11.74 17.52 -3.53
C HIS A 299 10.44 17.09 -2.84
N TYR A 300 10.61 16.39 -1.73
CA TYR A 300 9.53 15.89 -0.87
C TYR A 300 9.71 16.38 0.56
N LYS A 301 8.59 16.65 1.23
CA LYS A 301 8.57 17.05 2.64
C LYS A 301 7.62 16.13 3.41
N LEU A 302 8.06 15.54 4.51
CA LEU A 302 7.17 14.83 5.43
C LEU A 302 6.12 15.80 5.97
N LEU A 303 4.85 15.49 5.74
CA LEU A 303 3.70 16.23 6.28
C LEU A 303 3.30 15.72 7.66
N GLY A 304 3.32 14.40 7.85
CA GLY A 304 2.91 13.80 9.10
C GLY A 304 3.06 12.29 9.11
N LYS A 305 2.90 11.74 10.31
CA LYS A 305 2.86 10.32 10.61
C LYS A 305 1.50 10.02 11.22
N ILE A 306 0.65 9.37 10.46
CA ILE A 306 -0.72 9.06 10.85
C ILE A 306 -0.70 7.70 11.54
N PRO A 307 -1.08 7.60 12.82
CA PRO A 307 -1.09 6.32 13.51
C PRO A 307 -2.17 5.41 12.94
N THR A 308 -1.84 4.12 12.84
CA THR A 308 -2.74 3.04 12.48
C THR A 308 -2.79 2.02 13.62
N ARG A 309 -2.91 0.73 13.31
CA ARG A 309 -2.87 -0.33 14.33
C ARG A 309 -1.55 -1.12 14.27
N PRO A 310 -1.18 -1.84 15.33
CA PRO A 310 -0.08 -2.80 15.31
C PRO A 310 -0.14 -3.74 14.11
N GLY A 311 0.98 -3.96 13.44
CA GLY A 311 1.09 -4.84 12.28
C GLY A 311 0.48 -4.32 10.97
N ALA A 312 -0.18 -3.16 10.97
CA ALA A 312 -0.88 -2.60 9.82
C ALA A 312 0.09 -2.00 8.79
N GLY A 313 0.78 -2.86 8.04
CA GLY A 313 1.75 -2.46 7.00
C GLY A 313 1.15 -2.34 5.61
N THR A 314 0.19 -3.18 5.26
CA THR A 314 -0.41 -3.23 3.92
C THR A 314 -1.52 -2.22 3.75
N SER A 315 -1.54 -1.56 2.60
CA SER A 315 -2.54 -0.54 2.28
C SER A 315 -2.95 -0.57 0.80
N PHE A 316 -3.93 0.24 0.45
CA PHE A 316 -4.40 0.43 -0.91
C PHE A 316 -4.98 1.84 -1.10
N TRP A 317 -4.61 2.50 -2.19
CA TRP A 317 -5.14 3.79 -2.60
C TRP A 317 -6.09 3.66 -3.78
N SER A 318 -7.32 4.11 -3.63
CA SER A 318 -8.29 4.23 -4.72
C SER A 318 -8.52 5.70 -5.07
N PRO A 319 -7.91 6.22 -6.14
CA PRO A 319 -8.13 7.59 -6.57
C PRO A 319 -9.58 7.85 -6.99
N GLN A 320 -10.27 6.82 -7.54
CA GLN A 320 -11.67 6.94 -7.96
C GLN A 320 -12.64 7.09 -6.80
N LEU A 321 -12.33 6.51 -5.65
CA LEU A 321 -13.13 6.65 -4.42
C LEU A 321 -12.63 7.78 -3.53
N ASN A 322 -11.45 8.34 -3.82
CA ASN A 322 -10.72 9.26 -2.94
C ASN A 322 -10.57 8.68 -1.52
N ARG A 323 -10.16 7.40 -1.45
CA ARG A 323 -10.03 6.64 -0.19
C ARG A 323 -8.69 5.92 -0.12
N TYR A 324 -8.11 5.98 1.07
CA TYR A 324 -6.93 5.21 1.42
C TYR A 324 -7.31 4.16 2.44
N PHE A 325 -7.08 2.90 2.11
CA PHE A 325 -7.42 1.74 2.93
C PHE A 325 -6.17 1.19 3.57
N VAL A 326 -6.23 0.88 4.85
CA VAL A 326 -5.15 0.21 5.56
C VAL A 326 -5.69 -1.08 6.19
N ALA A 327 -5.06 -2.20 5.87
CA ALA A 327 -5.40 -3.47 6.47
C ALA A 327 -4.73 -3.59 7.85
N ALA A 328 -5.55 -3.66 8.89
CA ALA A 328 -5.13 -3.86 10.26
C ALA A 328 -5.37 -5.31 10.67
N PRO A 329 -4.33 -6.12 10.89
CA PRO A 329 -4.48 -7.47 11.42
C PRO A 329 -5.14 -7.49 12.81
N ALA A 330 -5.72 -8.62 13.19
CA ALA A 330 -6.18 -8.84 14.55
C ALA A 330 -5.01 -8.71 15.53
N HIS A 331 -5.21 -7.99 16.62
CA HIS A 331 -4.20 -7.78 17.63
C HIS A 331 -4.82 -7.76 19.03
N ASN A 332 -4.32 -8.59 19.94
CA ASN A 332 -4.89 -8.77 21.27
C ASN A 332 -6.39 -9.11 21.22
N ALA A 333 -7.25 -8.27 21.80
CA ALA A 333 -8.70 -8.44 21.81
C ALA A 333 -9.42 -7.72 20.66
N GLU A 334 -8.68 -7.06 19.77
CA GLU A 334 -9.25 -6.38 18.61
C GLU A 334 -9.29 -7.28 17.39
N ASP A 335 -10.45 -7.33 16.73
CA ASP A 335 -10.60 -8.00 15.45
C ASP A 335 -9.76 -7.32 14.36
N ALA A 336 -9.40 -8.08 13.33
CA ALA A 336 -8.88 -7.49 12.11
C ALA A 336 -9.87 -6.47 11.54
N ALA A 337 -9.37 -5.45 10.86
CA ALA A 337 -10.23 -4.40 10.31
C ALA A 337 -9.60 -3.74 9.07
N ILE A 338 -10.45 -3.13 8.26
CA ILE A 338 -10.03 -2.14 7.27
C ILE A 338 -10.23 -0.76 7.87
N LEU A 339 -9.14 0.00 7.97
CA LEU A 339 -9.17 1.41 8.33
C LEU A 339 -9.31 2.21 7.04
N VAL A 340 -10.35 3.05 6.96
CA VAL A 340 -10.65 3.87 5.78
C VAL A 340 -10.31 5.31 6.07
N PHE A 341 -9.42 5.87 5.29
CA PHE A 341 -9.00 7.26 5.42
C PHE A 341 -9.42 8.08 4.20
N GLU A 342 -9.66 9.37 4.43
CA GLU A 342 -9.80 10.39 3.40
C GLU A 342 -8.61 11.36 3.44
N PRO A 343 -8.07 11.76 2.26
CA PRO A 343 -7.14 12.88 2.20
C PRO A 343 -7.81 14.17 2.68
N VAL A 344 -7.08 14.90 3.53
CA VAL A 344 -7.46 16.26 3.94
C VAL A 344 -6.73 17.24 3.03
N PRO A 345 -7.38 18.30 2.54
CA PRO A 345 -6.80 19.29 1.62
C PRO A 345 -5.48 19.92 2.09
#